data_a3df7830e26a382cbb94fa8dc56c77c8
#
_entry.id   a3df7830e26a382cbb94fa8dc56c77c8
#
_cell.length_a   1.000
_cell.length_b   1.000
_cell.length_c   1.000
_cell.angle_alpha   90.00
_cell.angle_beta   90.00
_cell.angle_gamma   90.00
#
_symmetry.space_group_name_H-M   'P 1'
#
loop_
_entity.id
_entity.type
_entity.pdbx_description
1 polymer ?
#
loop_
_entity_poly.entity_id
_entity_poly.type
_entity_poly.pdbx_seq_one_letter_code
_entity_poly.pdbx_strand_id
1 'polypeptide(L)'
;MESTTNNKCKNKNKATIVIILGAVILAALSIFSFFVGRYPLTLNGLLQGDDMQWRVFLTLRASRGIIGCIGGFVLGIAGFVYQTVFKNPLASPDIIGVSSGASAGAAFGILFLSGTMSVTISAFAGAICCVILVLLLSSLTYERDGKSIVLAGIAVHSLAQTALVCLKLTADPEKQLASIEYWIMGSLNGISIYSIGSNVILCAVCLLIMFLLYRQIIMLSLDDAEGKMLGVNVNQIRMLVLLIATLATSSVISMTGLISFISLLAPHGARMLLKNNRLSTMLLSGLIGGCLLTFGDILARSVCSTELPVSIFTSIVGAPFLIYLCIRRKPVK
;
A
#
# COMPACT_ATOMS: atom_id res chain seq x y z
N MET A 1 42.33 -6.11 -1.17
CA MET A 1 41.22 -7.03 -1.48
C MET A 1 40.46 -7.50 -0.22
N GLU A 2 41.08 -7.74 0.91
CA GLU A 2 40.46 -8.17 2.18
C GLU A 2 39.50 -7.15 2.82
N SER A 3 39.79 -5.84 2.76
CA SER A 3 38.93 -4.81 3.35
C SER A 3 37.56 -4.67 2.67
N THR A 4 37.51 -4.95 1.37
CA THR A 4 36.26 -4.91 0.57
C THR A 4 35.35 -6.14 0.80
N THR A 5 35.95 -7.31 1.05
CA THR A 5 35.23 -8.54 1.40
C THR A 5 34.65 -8.47 2.81
N ASN A 6 35.42 -7.94 3.77
CA ASN A 6 35.00 -7.79 5.15
C ASN A 6 33.84 -6.78 5.28
N ASN A 7 33.85 -5.67 4.52
CA ASN A 7 32.77 -4.70 4.45
C ASN A 7 31.46 -5.26 3.79
N LYS A 8 31.59 -6.12 2.77
CA LYS A 8 30.44 -6.80 2.15
C LYS A 8 29.79 -7.80 3.11
N CYS A 9 30.58 -8.56 3.87
CA CYS A 9 30.08 -9.51 4.86
C CYS A 9 29.36 -8.79 6.01
N LYS A 10 29.94 -7.71 6.53
CA LYS A 10 29.36 -6.88 7.61
C LYS A 10 28.02 -6.24 7.19
N ASN A 11 27.92 -5.77 5.95
CA ASN A 11 26.67 -5.20 5.41
C ASN A 11 25.59 -6.27 5.18
N LYS A 12 25.95 -7.50 4.80
CA LYS A 12 25.01 -8.61 4.64
C LYS A 12 24.43 -9.03 5.99
N ASN A 13 25.27 -9.17 7.01
CA ASN A 13 24.83 -9.52 8.37
C ASN A 13 23.92 -8.44 8.96
N LYS A 14 24.23 -7.15 8.76
CA LYS A 14 23.38 -6.04 9.18
C LYS A 14 21.99 -6.11 8.52
N ALA A 15 21.91 -6.37 7.22
CA ALA A 15 20.64 -6.47 6.52
C ALA A 15 19.80 -7.63 7.06
N THR A 16 20.40 -8.78 7.30
CA THR A 16 19.72 -9.95 7.86
C THR A 16 19.18 -9.66 9.26
N ILE A 17 19.98 -9.06 10.14
CA ILE A 17 19.54 -8.70 11.51
C ILE A 17 18.36 -7.74 11.47
N VAL A 18 18.40 -6.69 10.63
CA VAL A 18 17.33 -5.69 10.54
C VAL A 18 16.03 -6.30 9.99
N ILE A 19 16.13 -7.22 9.03
CA ILE A 19 14.97 -7.94 8.48
C ILE A 19 14.35 -8.85 9.55
N ILE A 20 15.17 -9.63 10.26
CA ILE A 20 14.68 -10.50 11.34
C ILE A 20 14.01 -9.65 12.43
N LEU A 21 14.62 -8.54 12.84
CA LEU A 21 14.02 -7.64 13.82
C LEU A 21 12.69 -7.08 13.33
N GLY A 22 12.61 -6.65 12.07
CA GLY A 22 11.36 -6.19 11.46
C GLY A 22 10.28 -7.27 11.43
N ALA A 23 10.64 -8.51 11.12
CA ALA A 23 9.72 -9.65 11.12
C ALA A 23 9.22 -9.97 12.55
N VAL A 24 10.11 -9.94 13.54
CA VAL A 24 9.75 -10.15 14.95
C VAL A 24 8.82 -9.04 15.46
N ILE A 25 9.11 -7.78 15.12
CA ILE A 25 8.24 -6.65 15.49
C ILE A 25 6.87 -6.80 14.83
N LEU A 26 6.80 -7.14 13.54
CA LEU A 26 5.52 -7.35 12.85
C LEU A 26 4.73 -8.50 13.47
N ALA A 27 5.38 -9.62 13.78
CA ALA A 27 4.74 -10.75 14.45
C ALA A 27 4.20 -10.36 15.83
N ALA A 28 5.00 -9.65 16.64
CA ALA A 28 4.58 -9.16 17.95
C ALA A 28 3.39 -8.19 17.86
N LEU A 29 3.42 -7.23 16.94
CA LEU A 29 2.32 -6.30 16.70
C LEU A 29 1.06 -7.03 16.21
N SER A 30 1.20 -8.03 15.33
CA SER A 30 0.07 -8.83 14.84
C SER A 30 -0.57 -9.62 15.96
N ILE A 31 0.22 -10.28 16.82
CA ILE A 31 -0.28 -11.00 17.98
C ILE A 31 -0.98 -10.01 18.95
N PHE A 32 -0.34 -8.90 19.26
CA PHE A 32 -0.90 -7.88 20.14
C PHE A 32 -2.21 -7.30 19.57
N SER A 33 -2.32 -7.12 18.27
CA SER A 33 -3.52 -6.65 17.56
C SER A 33 -4.74 -7.56 17.80
N PHE A 34 -4.55 -8.86 17.99
CA PHE A 34 -5.68 -9.77 18.27
C PHE A 34 -6.32 -9.53 19.63
N PHE A 35 -5.57 -9.09 20.62
CA PHE A 35 -6.07 -8.86 21.99
C PHE A 35 -6.58 -7.43 22.21
N VAL A 36 -6.11 -6.46 21.43
CA VAL A 36 -6.54 -5.06 21.58
C VAL A 36 -7.90 -4.83 20.92
N GLY A 37 -8.83 -4.21 21.64
CA GLY A 37 -10.11 -3.73 21.15
C GLY A 37 -11.19 -3.76 22.24
N ARG A 38 -12.39 -3.32 21.91
CA ARG A 38 -13.47 -3.04 22.88
C ARG A 38 -14.02 -4.26 23.58
N TYR A 39 -14.17 -5.38 22.88
CA TYR A 39 -14.59 -6.63 23.49
C TYR A 39 -13.37 -7.33 24.11
N PRO A 40 -13.37 -7.61 25.41
CA PRO A 40 -12.24 -8.27 26.05
C PRO A 40 -12.17 -9.74 25.60
N LEU A 41 -11.13 -10.06 24.82
CA LEU A 41 -10.79 -11.44 24.49
C LEU A 41 -9.79 -11.96 25.52
N THR A 42 -10.09 -13.10 26.12
CA THR A 42 -9.21 -13.78 27.05
C THR A 42 -8.70 -15.09 26.45
N LEU A 43 -7.42 -15.39 26.69
CA LEU A 43 -6.85 -16.67 26.25
C LEU A 43 -7.62 -17.87 26.83
N ASN A 44 -8.05 -17.75 28.08
CA ASN A 44 -8.84 -18.83 28.73
C ASN A 44 -10.19 -19.04 28.05
N GLY A 45 -10.91 -17.98 27.68
CA GLY A 45 -12.19 -18.09 26.98
C GLY A 45 -12.06 -18.71 25.59
N LEU A 46 -11.00 -18.33 24.84
CA LEU A 46 -10.70 -18.95 23.56
C LEU A 46 -10.32 -20.43 23.67
N LEU A 47 -9.53 -20.81 24.71
CA LEU A 47 -9.13 -22.19 24.94
C LEU A 47 -10.30 -23.05 25.49
N GLN A 48 -11.24 -22.47 26.20
CA GLN A 48 -12.44 -23.14 26.70
C GLN A 48 -13.55 -23.26 25.64
N GLY A 49 -13.36 -22.71 24.46
CA GLY A 49 -14.30 -22.82 23.34
C GLY A 49 -15.54 -21.92 23.50
N ASP A 50 -15.40 -20.75 24.13
CA ASP A 50 -16.50 -19.77 24.22
C ASP A 50 -16.89 -19.29 22.82
N ASP A 51 -18.07 -19.69 22.36
CA ASP A 51 -18.61 -19.42 21.03
C ASP A 51 -18.64 -17.93 20.71
N MET A 52 -18.93 -17.07 21.70
CA MET A 52 -18.97 -15.63 21.49
C MET A 52 -17.57 -15.05 21.25
N GLN A 53 -16.58 -15.47 22.05
CA GLN A 53 -15.20 -15.03 21.88
C GLN A 53 -14.61 -15.53 20.56
N TRP A 54 -14.91 -16.76 20.15
CA TRP A 54 -14.50 -17.29 18.85
C TRP A 54 -15.11 -16.53 17.67
N ARG A 55 -16.40 -16.20 17.75
CA ARG A 55 -17.05 -15.35 16.72
C ARG A 55 -16.38 -13.99 16.61
N VAL A 56 -16.19 -13.29 17.73
CA VAL A 56 -15.50 -11.99 17.75
C VAL A 56 -14.08 -12.10 17.23
N PHE A 57 -13.35 -13.15 17.60
CA PHE A 57 -11.99 -13.38 17.11
C PHE A 57 -11.96 -13.56 15.59
N LEU A 58 -12.76 -14.48 15.05
CA LEU A 58 -12.73 -14.79 13.61
C LEU A 58 -13.30 -13.65 12.75
N THR A 59 -14.42 -13.03 13.17
CA THR A 59 -15.09 -12.04 12.31
C THR A 59 -14.49 -10.65 12.42
N LEU A 60 -14.01 -10.24 13.60
CA LEU A 60 -13.56 -8.86 13.81
C LEU A 60 -12.04 -8.74 13.98
N ARG A 61 -11.37 -9.73 14.64
CA ARG A 61 -9.95 -9.57 14.95
C ARG A 61 -9.03 -10.19 13.90
N ALA A 62 -9.31 -11.42 13.49
CA ALA A 62 -8.47 -12.14 12.54
C ALA A 62 -8.45 -11.42 11.17
N SER A 63 -9.60 -10.99 10.68
CA SER A 63 -9.70 -10.26 9.41
C SER A 63 -8.85 -8.98 9.41
N ARG A 64 -8.95 -8.17 10.47
CA ARG A 64 -8.17 -6.94 10.61
C ARG A 64 -6.67 -7.20 10.76
N GLY A 65 -6.29 -8.18 11.59
CA GLY A 65 -4.88 -8.54 11.77
C GLY A 65 -4.24 -9.02 10.46
N ILE A 66 -4.95 -9.84 9.68
CA ILE A 66 -4.50 -10.33 8.38
C ILE A 66 -4.32 -9.16 7.40
N ILE A 67 -5.34 -8.31 7.26
CA ILE A 67 -5.27 -7.16 6.32
C ILE A 67 -4.26 -6.13 6.80
N GLY A 68 -4.15 -5.85 8.09
CA GLY A 68 -3.13 -4.96 8.64
C GLY A 68 -1.72 -5.43 8.29
N CYS A 69 -1.44 -6.70 8.48
CA CYS A 69 -0.13 -7.30 8.19
C CYS A 69 0.11 -7.41 6.69
N ILE A 70 -0.75 -8.12 5.94
CA ILE A 70 -0.56 -8.38 4.50
C ILE A 70 -0.75 -7.11 3.68
N GLY A 71 -1.80 -6.33 3.94
CA GLY A 71 -2.08 -5.09 3.21
C GLY A 71 -0.97 -4.07 3.40
N GLY A 72 -0.49 -3.87 4.63
CA GLY A 72 0.65 -3.00 4.90
C GLY A 72 1.94 -3.48 4.23
N PHE A 73 2.18 -4.80 4.23
CA PHE A 73 3.33 -5.41 3.54
C PHE A 73 3.27 -5.18 2.02
N VAL A 74 2.09 -5.37 1.42
CA VAL A 74 1.84 -5.09 -0.01
C VAL A 74 2.08 -3.62 -0.34
N LEU A 75 1.49 -2.70 0.45
CA LEU A 75 1.66 -1.26 0.24
C LEU A 75 3.13 -0.83 0.36
N GLY A 76 3.87 -1.41 1.30
CA GLY A 76 5.31 -1.14 1.47
C GLY A 76 6.15 -1.61 0.27
N ILE A 77 5.89 -2.81 -0.24
CA ILE A 77 6.59 -3.32 -1.45
C ILE A 77 6.19 -2.55 -2.69
N ALA A 78 4.90 -2.30 -2.90
CA ALA A 78 4.44 -1.51 -4.02
C ALA A 78 5.05 -0.11 -4.01
N GLY A 79 5.12 0.54 -2.84
CA GLY A 79 5.83 1.81 -2.67
C GLY A 79 7.30 1.73 -3.08
N PHE A 80 8.01 0.66 -2.72
CA PHE A 80 9.39 0.43 -3.17
C PHE A 80 9.47 0.34 -4.70
N VAL A 81 8.54 -0.36 -5.33
CA VAL A 81 8.44 -0.50 -6.79
C VAL A 81 8.22 0.87 -7.43
N TYR A 82 7.21 1.65 -6.99
CA TYR A 82 6.93 2.98 -7.52
C TYR A 82 8.13 3.91 -7.41
N GLN A 83 8.75 3.98 -6.23
CA GLN A 83 9.92 4.83 -6.01
C GLN A 83 11.13 4.43 -6.87
N THR A 84 11.28 3.13 -7.15
CA THR A 84 12.36 2.62 -8.00
C THR A 84 12.09 2.92 -9.47
N VAL A 85 10.87 2.68 -9.94
CA VAL A 85 10.46 2.92 -11.33
C VAL A 85 10.52 4.39 -11.71
N PHE A 86 10.04 5.27 -10.84
CA PHE A 86 10.05 6.71 -11.08
C PHE A 86 11.36 7.40 -10.66
N LYS A 87 12.32 6.63 -10.13
CA LYS A 87 13.60 7.16 -9.61
C LYS A 87 13.38 8.34 -8.65
N ASN A 88 12.25 8.35 -7.96
CA ASN A 88 11.82 9.41 -7.07
C ASN A 88 11.40 8.85 -5.72
N PRO A 89 12.07 9.22 -4.61
CA PRO A 89 11.75 8.73 -3.27
C PRO A 89 10.37 9.19 -2.75
N LEU A 90 9.73 10.14 -3.42
CA LEU A 90 8.39 10.63 -3.10
C LEU A 90 7.30 9.98 -3.97
N ALA A 91 7.64 9.04 -4.85
CA ALA A 91 6.67 8.38 -5.69
C ALA A 91 5.79 7.43 -4.85
N SER A 92 4.49 7.46 -5.13
CA SER A 92 3.45 6.63 -4.53
C SER A 92 2.43 6.20 -5.58
N PRO A 93 1.56 5.22 -5.30
CA PRO A 93 0.48 4.83 -6.20
C PRO A 93 -0.43 5.98 -6.64
N ASP A 94 -0.54 7.02 -5.82
CA ASP A 94 -1.39 8.19 -6.07
C ASP A 94 -0.97 8.98 -7.32
N ILE A 95 0.32 8.98 -7.66
CA ILE A 95 0.86 9.69 -8.84
C ILE A 95 0.21 9.20 -10.15
N ILE A 96 -0.17 7.93 -10.21
CA ILE A 96 -0.83 7.35 -11.40
C ILE A 96 -2.34 7.20 -11.23
N GLY A 97 -2.92 7.91 -10.24
CA GLY A 97 -4.37 8.00 -10.08
C GLY A 97 -5.06 6.78 -9.50
N VAL A 98 -4.33 5.86 -8.84
CA VAL A 98 -4.91 4.64 -8.24
C VAL A 98 -5.96 5.00 -7.19
N SER A 99 -5.61 5.88 -6.26
CA SER A 99 -6.49 6.28 -5.16
C SER A 99 -7.71 7.05 -5.61
N SER A 100 -7.55 7.98 -6.57
CA SER A 100 -8.67 8.75 -7.12
C SER A 100 -9.62 7.88 -7.92
N GLY A 101 -9.08 6.94 -8.73
CA GLY A 101 -9.88 5.96 -9.44
C GLY A 101 -10.66 5.04 -8.51
N ALA A 102 -10.01 4.55 -7.45
CA ALA A 102 -10.67 3.75 -6.42
C ALA A 102 -11.81 4.51 -5.73
N SER A 103 -11.58 5.79 -5.40
CA SER A 103 -12.58 6.65 -4.75
C SER A 103 -13.79 6.91 -5.65
N ALA A 104 -13.55 7.21 -6.94
CA ALA A 104 -14.64 7.40 -7.90
C ALA A 104 -15.43 6.09 -8.11
N GLY A 105 -14.73 4.95 -8.21
CA GLY A 105 -15.35 3.64 -8.31
C GLY A 105 -16.17 3.27 -7.06
N ALA A 106 -15.64 3.54 -5.86
CA ALA A 106 -16.35 3.31 -4.61
C ALA A 106 -17.61 4.19 -4.51
N ALA A 107 -17.50 5.48 -4.83
CA ALA A 107 -18.65 6.39 -4.87
C ALA A 107 -19.72 5.89 -5.84
N PHE A 108 -19.33 5.44 -7.05
CA PHE A 108 -20.25 4.82 -7.98
C PHE A 108 -20.94 3.58 -7.38
N GLY A 109 -20.17 2.70 -6.74
CA GLY A 109 -20.71 1.51 -6.08
C GLY A 109 -21.68 1.83 -4.95
N ILE A 110 -21.43 2.85 -4.13
CA ILE A 110 -22.30 3.30 -3.04
C ILE A 110 -23.60 3.90 -3.58
N LEU A 111 -23.54 4.65 -4.68
CA LEU A 111 -24.69 5.34 -5.25
C LEU A 111 -25.63 4.42 -6.02
N PHE A 112 -25.10 3.52 -6.83
CA PHE A 112 -25.86 2.80 -7.85
C PHE A 112 -25.96 1.30 -7.60
N LEU A 113 -25.13 0.74 -6.72
CA LEU A 113 -25.09 -0.69 -6.45
C LEU A 113 -25.43 -0.96 -4.98
N SER A 114 -25.83 -2.19 -4.69
CA SER A 114 -26.17 -2.59 -3.32
C SER A 114 -25.11 -3.54 -2.76
N GLY A 115 -24.72 -3.31 -1.50
CA GLY A 115 -23.85 -4.20 -0.75
C GLY A 115 -22.36 -3.86 -0.78
N THR A 116 -21.65 -4.26 0.27
CA THR A 116 -20.22 -3.97 0.47
C THR A 116 -19.31 -4.60 -0.59
N MET A 117 -19.66 -5.78 -1.09
CA MET A 117 -18.88 -6.46 -2.13
C MET A 117 -18.92 -5.67 -3.45
N SER A 118 -20.10 -5.09 -3.80
CA SER A 118 -20.23 -4.26 -5.00
C SER A 118 -19.37 -3.01 -4.94
N VAL A 119 -19.27 -2.37 -3.76
CA VAL A 119 -18.40 -1.22 -3.53
C VAL A 119 -16.93 -1.62 -3.69
N THR A 120 -16.53 -2.76 -3.13
CA THR A 120 -15.15 -3.28 -3.27
C THR A 120 -14.79 -3.53 -4.73
N ILE A 121 -15.68 -4.20 -5.49
CA ILE A 121 -15.46 -4.49 -6.92
C ILE A 121 -15.39 -3.20 -7.73
N SER A 122 -16.31 -2.26 -7.49
CA SER A 122 -16.33 -0.97 -8.19
C SER A 122 -15.10 -0.12 -7.90
N ALA A 123 -14.64 -0.08 -6.65
CA ALA A 123 -13.41 0.60 -6.26
C ALA A 123 -12.19 0.00 -6.94
N PHE A 124 -12.09 -1.33 -6.95
CA PHE A 124 -11.03 -2.04 -7.66
C PHE A 124 -11.05 -1.76 -9.16
N ALA A 125 -12.22 -1.86 -9.79
CA ALA A 125 -12.40 -1.57 -11.22
C ALA A 125 -12.04 -0.12 -11.57
N GLY A 126 -12.46 0.86 -10.75
CA GLY A 126 -12.13 2.27 -10.93
C GLY A 126 -10.63 2.54 -10.86
N ALA A 127 -9.92 1.93 -9.90
CA ALA A 127 -8.47 2.02 -9.78
C ALA A 127 -7.76 1.44 -11.01
N ILE A 128 -8.15 0.26 -11.47
CA ILE A 128 -7.56 -0.39 -12.65
C ILE A 128 -7.86 0.39 -13.92
N CYS A 129 -9.07 0.90 -14.07
CA CYS A 129 -9.43 1.74 -15.22
C CYS A 129 -8.52 2.98 -15.33
N CYS A 130 -8.29 3.68 -14.23
CA CYS A 130 -7.37 4.82 -14.21
C CYS A 130 -5.96 4.43 -14.64
N VAL A 131 -5.43 3.31 -14.12
CA VAL A 131 -4.08 2.89 -14.50
C VAL A 131 -3.98 2.43 -15.94
N ILE A 132 -4.97 1.71 -16.45
CA ILE A 132 -5.00 1.36 -17.88
C ILE A 132 -5.02 2.61 -18.73
N LEU A 133 -5.82 3.62 -18.37
CA LEU A 133 -5.84 4.91 -19.07
C LEU A 133 -4.48 5.61 -19.03
N VAL A 134 -3.80 5.65 -17.88
CA VAL A 134 -2.46 6.23 -17.75
C VAL A 134 -1.45 5.51 -18.64
N LEU A 135 -1.44 4.18 -18.62
CA LEU A 135 -0.52 3.38 -19.42
C LEU A 135 -0.82 3.55 -20.93
N LEU A 136 -2.08 3.59 -21.33
CA LEU A 136 -2.49 3.87 -22.72
C LEU A 136 -2.04 5.26 -23.16
N LEU A 137 -2.35 6.31 -22.39
CA LEU A 137 -1.94 7.68 -22.70
C LEU A 137 -0.41 7.80 -22.80
N SER A 138 0.30 7.21 -21.83
CA SER A 138 1.76 7.18 -21.85
C SER A 138 2.33 6.44 -23.07
N SER A 139 1.65 5.40 -23.57
CA SER A 139 2.09 4.65 -24.74
C SER A 139 1.91 5.41 -26.06
N LEU A 140 1.00 6.40 -26.08
CA LEU A 140 0.77 7.27 -27.25
C LEU A 140 1.78 8.43 -27.32
N THR A 141 2.53 8.68 -26.25
CA THR A 141 3.54 9.74 -26.22
C THR A 141 4.80 9.30 -26.96
N TYR A 142 5.44 10.23 -27.68
CA TYR A 142 6.66 9.98 -28.45
C TYR A 142 7.82 9.51 -27.56
N GLU A 143 7.99 10.15 -26.39
CA GLU A 143 8.94 9.73 -25.36
C GLU A 143 8.26 8.84 -24.34
N ARG A 144 8.53 7.53 -24.43
CA ARG A 144 7.99 6.52 -23.49
C ARG A 144 8.87 6.42 -22.24
N ASP A 145 9.01 7.52 -21.52
CA ASP A 145 9.81 7.61 -20.30
C ASP A 145 8.94 7.67 -19.03
N GLY A 146 9.59 7.68 -17.87
CA GLY A 146 8.90 7.82 -16.59
C GLY A 146 8.15 9.14 -16.42
N LYS A 147 8.58 10.21 -17.11
CA LYS A 147 7.95 11.54 -17.04
C LYS A 147 6.60 11.56 -17.74
N SER A 148 6.50 10.89 -18.90
CA SER A 148 5.25 10.74 -19.65
C SER A 148 4.18 10.02 -18.82
N ILE A 149 4.57 8.98 -18.05
CA ILE A 149 3.64 8.28 -17.16
C ILE A 149 3.15 9.20 -16.05
N VAL A 150 4.03 10.00 -15.45
CA VAL A 150 3.64 10.96 -14.40
C VAL A 150 2.67 12.01 -14.93
N LEU A 151 2.95 12.58 -16.12
CA LEU A 151 2.07 13.58 -16.72
C LEU A 151 0.69 13.00 -17.04
N ALA A 152 0.65 11.83 -17.66
CA ALA A 152 -0.60 11.10 -17.90
C ALA A 152 -1.32 10.79 -16.59
N GLY A 153 -0.58 10.41 -15.53
CA GLY A 153 -1.12 10.16 -14.20
C GLY A 153 -1.80 11.37 -13.59
N ILE A 154 -1.19 12.55 -13.67
CA ILE A 154 -1.77 13.81 -13.18
C ILE A 154 -3.08 14.13 -13.93
N ALA A 155 -3.12 13.95 -15.24
CA ALA A 155 -4.31 14.19 -16.04
C ALA A 155 -5.45 13.21 -15.66
N VAL A 156 -5.17 11.92 -15.59
CA VAL A 156 -6.17 10.90 -15.22
C VAL A 156 -6.62 11.07 -13.77
N HIS A 157 -5.71 11.39 -12.85
CA HIS A 157 -6.05 11.73 -11.47
C HIS A 157 -7.08 12.87 -11.42
N SER A 158 -6.86 13.95 -12.17
CA SER A 158 -7.77 15.10 -12.20
C SER A 158 -9.14 14.72 -12.78
N LEU A 159 -9.19 13.89 -13.83
CA LEU A 159 -10.45 13.38 -14.38
C LEU A 159 -11.20 12.50 -13.37
N ALA A 160 -10.50 11.60 -12.68
CA ALA A 160 -11.10 10.74 -11.66
C ALA A 160 -11.62 11.55 -10.46
N GLN A 161 -10.90 12.59 -10.03
CA GLN A 161 -11.36 13.51 -9.00
C GLN A 161 -12.60 14.30 -9.44
N THR A 162 -12.64 14.75 -10.69
CA THR A 162 -13.82 15.42 -11.23
C THR A 162 -15.05 14.47 -11.23
N ALA A 163 -14.86 13.22 -11.67
CA ALA A 163 -15.90 12.21 -11.61
C ALA A 163 -16.40 11.97 -10.18
N LEU A 164 -15.47 11.87 -9.21
CA LEU A 164 -15.80 11.72 -7.80
C LEU A 164 -16.66 12.92 -7.28
N VAL A 165 -16.28 14.15 -7.62
CA VAL A 165 -17.03 15.35 -7.22
C VAL A 165 -18.42 15.33 -7.84
N CYS A 166 -18.56 15.00 -9.14
CA CYS A 166 -19.86 14.87 -9.78
C CYS A 166 -20.74 13.82 -9.08
N LEU A 167 -20.19 12.66 -8.72
CA LEU A 167 -20.91 11.63 -7.99
C LEU A 167 -21.33 12.09 -6.60
N LYS A 168 -20.48 12.82 -5.86
CA LYS A 168 -20.83 13.40 -4.56
C LYS A 168 -21.98 14.42 -4.64
N LEU A 169 -22.05 15.19 -5.72
CA LEU A 169 -23.12 16.17 -5.93
C LEU A 169 -24.48 15.50 -6.19
N THR A 170 -24.50 14.26 -6.69
CA THR A 170 -25.73 13.49 -6.91
C THR A 170 -26.13 12.62 -5.71
N ALA A 171 -25.26 12.52 -4.70
CA ALA A 171 -25.48 11.70 -3.52
C ALA A 171 -26.48 12.30 -2.54
N ASP A 172 -27.26 11.43 -1.87
CA ASP A 172 -28.06 11.82 -0.72
C ASP A 172 -27.12 12.32 0.41
N PRO A 173 -27.30 13.58 0.90
CA PRO A 173 -26.41 14.18 1.88
C PRO A 173 -26.36 13.42 3.22
N GLU A 174 -27.49 12.84 3.67
CA GLU A 174 -27.58 12.24 5.00
C GLU A 174 -26.99 10.82 5.05
N LYS A 175 -27.08 10.05 3.95
CA LYS A 175 -26.71 8.64 3.94
C LYS A 175 -25.54 8.34 3.01
N GLN A 176 -25.69 8.68 1.73
CA GLN A 176 -24.73 8.25 0.70
C GLN A 176 -23.44 9.06 0.78
N LEU A 177 -23.55 10.40 0.93
CA LEU A 177 -22.37 11.27 1.02
C LEU A 177 -21.52 10.93 2.25
N ALA A 178 -22.15 10.71 3.41
CA ALA A 178 -21.46 10.30 4.63
C ALA A 178 -20.73 8.95 4.44
N SER A 179 -21.35 8.00 3.74
CA SER A 179 -20.75 6.70 3.43
C SER A 179 -19.55 6.82 2.49
N ILE A 180 -19.63 7.69 1.47
CA ILE A 180 -18.52 7.97 0.55
C ILE A 180 -17.34 8.60 1.31
N GLU A 181 -17.61 9.61 2.14
CA GLU A 181 -16.56 10.27 2.93
C GLU A 181 -15.89 9.29 3.90
N TYR A 182 -16.68 8.46 4.61
CA TYR A 182 -16.12 7.44 5.50
C TYR A 182 -15.25 6.43 4.76
N TRP A 183 -15.67 5.98 3.56
CA TRP A 183 -14.89 5.06 2.75
C TRP A 183 -13.56 5.68 2.31
N ILE A 184 -13.57 6.96 1.89
CA ILE A 184 -12.37 7.70 1.47
C ILE A 184 -11.39 7.86 2.63
N MET A 185 -11.87 8.00 3.86
CA MET A 185 -10.99 8.12 5.03
C MET A 185 -10.17 6.86 5.33
N GLY A 186 -10.56 5.72 4.81
CA GLY A 186 -9.86 4.44 4.96
C GLY A 186 -9.94 3.85 6.36
N SER A 187 -10.44 2.64 6.44
CA SER A 187 -10.65 1.91 7.71
C SER A 187 -10.52 0.40 7.50
N LEU A 188 -10.02 -0.30 8.52
CA LEU A 188 -10.07 -1.76 8.54
C LEU A 188 -11.37 -2.28 9.17
N ASN A 189 -12.31 -1.40 9.51
CA ASN A 189 -13.60 -1.77 10.09
C ASN A 189 -14.53 -2.42 9.05
N GLY A 190 -15.32 -3.40 9.50
CA GLY A 190 -16.33 -4.06 8.66
C GLY A 190 -15.78 -5.02 7.60
N ILE A 191 -14.47 -5.28 7.57
CA ILE A 191 -13.88 -6.25 6.65
C ILE A 191 -14.19 -7.66 7.14
N SER A 192 -15.00 -8.41 6.38
CA SER A 192 -15.34 -9.79 6.68
C SER A 192 -14.27 -10.76 6.20
N ILE A 193 -14.01 -11.82 6.96
CA ILE A 193 -13.06 -12.87 6.56
C ILE A 193 -13.48 -13.57 5.25
N TYR A 194 -14.78 -13.61 4.97
CA TYR A 194 -15.31 -14.20 3.73
C TYR A 194 -15.03 -13.34 2.49
N SER A 195 -14.92 -12.01 2.65
CA SER A 195 -14.61 -11.09 1.54
C SER A 195 -13.12 -10.92 1.28
N ILE A 196 -12.27 -11.35 2.21
CA ILE A 196 -10.81 -11.19 2.13
C ILE A 196 -10.17 -12.18 1.16
N GLY A 197 -10.73 -13.40 1.04
CA GLY A 197 -10.05 -14.53 0.42
C GLY A 197 -9.52 -14.23 -1.00
N SER A 198 -10.37 -13.74 -1.88
CA SER A 198 -9.99 -13.43 -3.28
C SER A 198 -8.93 -12.31 -3.35
N ASN A 199 -9.05 -11.29 -2.53
CA ASN A 199 -8.14 -10.15 -2.52
C ASN A 199 -6.77 -10.52 -1.92
N VAL A 200 -6.73 -11.35 -0.87
CA VAL A 200 -5.48 -11.87 -0.31
C VAL A 200 -4.77 -12.79 -1.30
N ILE A 201 -5.49 -13.63 -2.03
CA ILE A 201 -4.92 -14.46 -3.09
C ILE A 201 -4.32 -13.57 -4.19
N LEU A 202 -5.04 -12.55 -4.64
CA LEU A 202 -4.54 -11.61 -5.64
C LEU A 202 -3.28 -10.87 -5.13
N CYS A 203 -3.29 -10.40 -3.89
CA CYS A 203 -2.11 -9.81 -3.26
C CYS A 203 -0.92 -10.78 -3.23
N ALA A 204 -1.15 -12.04 -2.84
CA ALA A 204 -0.10 -13.06 -2.78
C ALA A 204 0.49 -13.36 -4.17
N VAL A 205 -0.35 -13.47 -5.20
CA VAL A 205 0.09 -13.67 -6.58
C VAL A 205 0.91 -12.46 -7.06
N CYS A 206 0.43 -11.23 -6.85
CA CYS A 206 1.16 -10.03 -7.23
C CYS A 206 2.50 -9.91 -6.49
N LEU A 207 2.54 -10.22 -5.19
CA LEU A 207 3.79 -10.26 -4.42
C LEU A 207 4.76 -11.29 -4.98
N LEU A 208 4.28 -12.49 -5.27
CA LEU A 208 5.10 -13.54 -5.87
C LEU A 208 5.72 -13.07 -7.19
N ILE A 209 4.92 -12.48 -8.08
CA ILE A 209 5.42 -11.96 -9.36
C ILE A 209 6.42 -10.82 -9.13
N MET A 210 6.17 -9.89 -8.21
CA MET A 210 7.13 -8.82 -7.87
C MET A 210 8.43 -9.38 -7.31
N PHE A 211 8.40 -10.47 -6.52
CA PHE A 211 9.61 -11.14 -6.05
C PHE A 211 10.35 -11.87 -7.17
N LEU A 212 9.65 -12.51 -8.10
CA LEU A 212 10.29 -13.13 -9.28
C LEU A 212 10.95 -12.08 -10.17
N LEU A 213 10.33 -10.92 -10.31
CA LEU A 213 10.82 -9.79 -11.11
C LEU A 213 11.77 -8.85 -10.33
N TYR A 214 12.22 -9.20 -9.11
CA TYR A 214 12.99 -8.26 -8.27
C TYR A 214 14.26 -7.73 -8.95
N ARG A 215 14.94 -8.55 -9.75
CA ARG A 215 16.14 -8.15 -10.49
C ARG A 215 15.82 -7.07 -11.52
N GLN A 216 14.77 -7.27 -12.27
CA GLN A 216 14.29 -6.32 -13.27
C GLN A 216 13.83 -5.01 -12.60
N ILE A 217 13.13 -5.10 -11.47
CA ILE A 217 12.73 -3.93 -10.69
C ILE A 217 13.94 -3.11 -10.25
N ILE A 218 14.99 -3.76 -9.75
CA ILE A 218 16.22 -3.06 -9.34
C ILE A 218 16.93 -2.44 -10.53
N MET A 219 16.94 -3.10 -11.69
CA MET A 219 17.52 -2.54 -12.92
C MET A 219 16.84 -1.24 -13.37
N LEU A 220 15.53 -1.07 -13.11
CA LEU A 220 14.82 0.17 -13.39
C LEU A 220 15.32 1.38 -12.59
N SER A 221 16.11 1.17 -11.54
CA SER A 221 16.79 2.26 -10.82
C SER A 221 17.99 2.84 -11.56
N LEU A 222 18.55 2.11 -12.54
CA LEU A 222 19.64 2.56 -13.42
C LEU A 222 19.11 3.50 -14.51
N ASP A 223 20.00 4.14 -15.23
CA ASP A 223 19.59 4.94 -16.39
C ASP A 223 19.04 4.05 -17.52
N ASP A 224 18.07 4.56 -18.25
CA ASP A 224 17.39 3.79 -19.29
C ASP A 224 18.36 3.32 -20.39
N ALA A 225 19.42 4.10 -20.65
CA ALA A 225 20.50 3.72 -21.57
C ALA A 225 21.29 2.52 -21.07
N GLU A 226 21.64 2.50 -19.77
CA GLU A 226 22.35 1.38 -19.14
C GLU A 226 21.49 0.10 -19.14
N GLY A 227 20.19 0.24 -18.85
CA GLY A 227 19.23 -0.88 -18.89
C GLY A 227 19.13 -1.50 -20.29
N LYS A 228 19.10 -0.69 -21.34
CA LYS A 228 19.08 -1.14 -22.74
C LYS A 228 20.39 -1.86 -23.13
N MET A 229 21.55 -1.39 -22.65
CA MET A 229 22.84 -2.06 -22.89
C MET A 229 22.88 -3.47 -22.26
N LEU A 230 22.14 -3.69 -21.19
CA LEU A 230 22.00 -5.02 -20.55
C LEU A 230 20.98 -5.92 -21.26
N GLY A 231 20.45 -5.50 -22.43
CA GLY A 231 19.49 -6.30 -23.22
C GLY A 231 18.06 -6.30 -22.69
N VAL A 232 17.73 -5.40 -21.76
CA VAL A 232 16.42 -5.33 -21.12
C VAL A 232 15.51 -4.33 -21.83
N ASN A 233 14.29 -4.74 -22.19
CA ASN A 233 13.28 -3.80 -22.68
C ASN A 233 12.69 -3.01 -21.49
N VAL A 234 13.37 -1.92 -21.12
CA VAL A 234 13.08 -1.07 -19.94
C VAL A 234 11.62 -0.62 -19.93
N ASN A 235 11.05 -0.24 -21.09
CA ASN A 235 9.68 0.26 -21.16
C ASN A 235 8.64 -0.83 -20.88
N GLN A 236 8.81 -2.03 -21.45
CA GLN A 236 7.89 -3.14 -21.22
C GLN A 236 7.93 -3.59 -19.75
N ILE A 237 9.12 -3.72 -19.18
CA ILE A 237 9.26 -4.09 -17.76
C ILE A 237 8.69 -3.02 -16.85
N ARG A 238 8.91 -1.74 -17.14
CA ARG A 238 8.33 -0.62 -16.40
C ARG A 238 6.80 -0.70 -16.37
N MET A 239 6.16 -0.86 -17.53
CA MET A 239 4.70 -0.98 -17.63
C MET A 239 4.18 -2.22 -16.91
N LEU A 240 4.82 -3.37 -17.07
CA LEU A 240 4.43 -4.62 -16.42
C LEU A 240 4.50 -4.51 -14.90
N VAL A 241 5.62 -4.02 -14.37
CA VAL A 241 5.87 -3.90 -12.93
C VAL A 241 4.92 -2.87 -12.29
N LEU A 242 4.65 -1.75 -12.97
CA LEU A 242 3.65 -0.78 -12.51
C LEU A 242 2.25 -1.38 -12.50
N LEU A 243 1.86 -2.14 -13.53
CA LEU A 243 0.56 -2.80 -13.56
C LEU A 243 0.41 -3.77 -12.38
N ILE A 244 1.42 -4.62 -12.12
CA ILE A 244 1.37 -5.59 -11.02
C ILE A 244 1.33 -4.88 -9.66
N ALA A 245 2.15 -3.84 -9.46
CA ALA A 245 2.13 -3.05 -8.24
C ALA A 245 0.79 -2.35 -8.02
N THR A 246 0.15 -1.91 -9.11
CA THR A 246 -1.19 -1.31 -9.06
C THR A 246 -2.27 -2.33 -8.74
N LEU A 247 -2.25 -3.50 -9.37
CA LEU A 247 -3.19 -4.59 -9.03
C LEU A 247 -3.11 -4.93 -7.54
N ALA A 248 -1.90 -5.02 -7.00
CA ALA A 248 -1.68 -5.28 -5.58
C ALA A 248 -2.23 -4.16 -4.69
N THR A 249 -1.93 -2.91 -4.99
CA THR A 249 -2.41 -1.74 -4.21
C THR A 249 -3.91 -1.55 -4.34
N SER A 250 -4.48 -1.71 -5.53
CA SER A 250 -5.93 -1.61 -5.76
C SER A 250 -6.70 -2.68 -4.99
N SER A 251 -6.14 -3.90 -4.89
CA SER A 251 -6.73 -4.97 -4.10
C SER A 251 -6.78 -4.61 -2.60
N VAL A 252 -5.75 -3.96 -2.06
CA VAL A 252 -5.77 -3.49 -0.67
C VAL A 252 -6.75 -2.33 -0.51
N ILE A 253 -6.64 -1.29 -1.33
CA ILE A 253 -7.45 -0.05 -1.25
C ILE A 253 -8.93 -0.37 -1.42
N SER A 254 -9.31 -1.29 -2.28
CA SER A 254 -10.71 -1.66 -2.49
C SER A 254 -11.40 -2.24 -1.26
N MET A 255 -10.62 -2.85 -0.36
CA MET A 255 -11.13 -3.41 0.91
C MET A 255 -11.07 -2.40 2.07
N THR A 256 -10.03 -1.58 2.09
CA THR A 256 -9.70 -0.75 3.26
C THR A 256 -10.07 0.72 3.09
N GLY A 257 -10.44 1.14 1.87
CA GLY A 257 -10.42 2.57 1.52
C GLY A 257 -8.99 3.10 1.39
N LEU A 258 -8.86 4.42 1.33
CA LEU A 258 -7.55 5.05 1.13
C LEU A 258 -6.70 4.99 2.39
N ILE A 259 -5.51 4.39 2.28
CA ILE A 259 -4.50 4.40 3.34
C ILE A 259 -3.31 5.21 2.85
N SER A 260 -3.15 6.39 3.43
CA SER A 260 -2.11 7.33 3.03
C SER A 260 -0.76 7.02 3.66
N PHE A 261 0.31 7.49 3.03
CA PHE A 261 1.70 7.53 3.52
C PHE A 261 2.44 6.20 3.66
N ILE A 262 1.80 5.04 3.85
CA ILE A 262 2.50 3.77 4.08
C ILE A 262 3.42 3.43 2.91
N SER A 263 2.90 3.49 1.68
CA SER A 263 3.67 3.22 0.46
C SER A 263 4.81 4.21 0.22
N LEU A 264 4.79 5.36 0.88
CA LEU A 264 5.84 6.37 0.80
C LEU A 264 6.88 6.20 1.90
N LEU A 265 6.42 6.02 3.15
CA LEU A 265 7.27 5.94 4.34
C LEU A 265 8.07 4.65 4.42
N ALA A 266 7.42 3.52 4.14
CA ALA A 266 8.01 2.20 4.33
C ALA A 266 9.28 1.98 3.48
N PRO A 267 9.30 2.23 2.16
CA PRO A 267 10.50 2.07 1.36
C PRO A 267 11.56 3.13 1.69
N HIS A 268 11.15 4.33 2.09
CA HIS A 268 12.08 5.36 2.49
C HIS A 268 12.80 4.97 3.79
N GLY A 269 12.08 4.54 4.81
CA GLY A 269 12.64 4.02 6.06
C GLY A 269 13.58 2.83 5.84
N ALA A 270 13.20 1.90 4.95
CA ALA A 270 14.04 0.77 4.59
C ALA A 270 15.37 1.19 3.95
N ARG A 271 15.34 2.18 3.04
CA ARG A 271 16.57 2.74 2.43
C ARG A 271 17.44 3.50 3.42
N MET A 272 16.83 4.22 4.38
CA MET A 272 17.61 4.87 5.46
C MET A 272 18.39 3.86 6.31
N LEU A 273 17.80 2.71 6.62
CA LEU A 273 18.40 1.68 7.46
C LEU A 273 19.46 0.87 6.73
N LEU A 274 19.18 0.46 5.48
CA LEU A 274 20.05 -0.46 4.72
C LEU A 274 20.99 0.26 3.74
N LYS A 275 20.69 1.51 3.37
CA LYS A 275 21.50 2.35 2.46
C LYS A 275 21.81 1.65 1.11
N ASN A 276 20.91 0.82 0.63
CA ASN A 276 21.05 0.14 -0.65
C ASN A 276 19.68 -0.02 -1.33
N ASN A 277 19.69 -0.44 -2.61
CA ASN A 277 18.49 -0.73 -3.37
C ASN A 277 18.54 -2.19 -3.84
N ARG A 278 18.27 -3.13 -2.92
CA ARG A 278 18.35 -4.58 -3.13
C ARG A 278 17.08 -5.26 -2.65
N LEU A 279 16.98 -6.58 -2.89
CA LEU A 279 15.90 -7.42 -2.38
C LEU A 279 15.68 -7.25 -0.87
N SER A 280 16.76 -7.13 -0.09
CA SER A 280 16.69 -6.88 1.36
C SER A 280 15.93 -5.60 1.70
N THR A 281 16.11 -4.54 0.90
CA THR A 281 15.38 -3.26 1.10
C THR A 281 13.92 -3.37 0.68
N MET A 282 13.63 -4.10 -0.38
CA MET A 282 12.26 -4.41 -0.81
C MET A 282 11.50 -5.19 0.27
N LEU A 283 12.10 -6.26 0.82
CA LEU A 283 11.54 -7.04 1.93
C LEU A 283 11.32 -6.18 3.17
N LEU A 284 12.32 -5.39 3.55
CA LEU A 284 12.21 -4.51 4.71
C LEU A 284 11.14 -3.44 4.52
N SER A 285 10.94 -2.95 3.29
CA SER A 285 9.85 -2.02 2.97
C SER A 285 8.48 -2.66 3.25
N GLY A 286 8.30 -3.92 2.86
CA GLY A 286 7.08 -4.67 3.20
C GLY A 286 6.88 -4.80 4.71
N LEU A 287 7.92 -5.21 5.44
CA LEU A 287 7.84 -5.38 6.90
C LEU A 287 7.52 -4.06 7.61
N ILE A 288 8.15 -2.96 7.25
CA ILE A 288 7.86 -1.63 7.81
C ILE A 288 6.41 -1.23 7.48
N GLY A 289 5.97 -1.46 6.23
CA GLY A 289 4.59 -1.19 5.83
C GLY A 289 3.57 -1.98 6.65
N GLY A 290 3.80 -3.27 6.86
CA GLY A 290 2.99 -4.12 7.74
C GLY A 290 2.95 -3.60 9.19
N CYS A 291 4.11 -3.23 9.75
CA CYS A 291 4.20 -2.65 11.09
C CYS A 291 3.40 -1.34 11.20
N LEU A 292 3.55 -0.44 10.22
CA LEU A 292 2.87 0.86 10.21
C LEU A 292 1.34 0.70 10.13
N LEU A 293 0.85 -0.16 9.25
CA LEU A 293 -0.59 -0.37 9.10
C LEU A 293 -1.20 -1.07 10.32
N THR A 294 -0.56 -2.13 10.81
CA THR A 294 -1.03 -2.85 12.01
C THR A 294 -1.00 -1.95 13.24
N PHE A 295 0.04 -1.15 13.43
CA PHE A 295 0.13 -0.21 14.53
C PHE A 295 -0.93 0.91 14.41
N GLY A 296 -1.13 1.46 13.21
CA GLY A 296 -2.18 2.44 12.94
C GLY A 296 -3.59 1.90 13.25
N ASP A 297 -3.88 0.64 12.90
CA ASP A 297 -5.15 -0.02 13.23
C ASP A 297 -5.32 -0.23 14.74
N ILE A 298 -4.26 -0.60 15.45
CA ILE A 298 -4.29 -0.71 16.92
C ILE A 298 -4.67 0.63 17.55
N LEU A 299 -4.05 1.73 17.11
CA LEU A 299 -4.37 3.07 17.59
C LEU A 299 -5.79 3.49 17.24
N ALA A 300 -6.24 3.20 16.01
CA ALA A 300 -7.59 3.53 15.54
C ALA A 300 -8.70 2.91 16.41
N ARG A 301 -8.43 1.75 17.00
CA ARG A 301 -9.37 1.03 17.87
C ARG A 301 -9.28 1.37 19.35
N SER A 302 -8.14 1.92 19.80
CA SER A 302 -7.85 2.07 21.23
C SER A 302 -7.96 3.50 21.75
N VAL A 303 -7.82 4.52 20.87
CA VAL A 303 -7.71 5.93 21.31
C VAL A 303 -9.05 6.55 21.67
N CYS A 304 -10.14 6.24 20.94
CA CYS A 304 -11.45 6.85 21.14
C CYS A 304 -12.56 5.82 21.35
N SER A 305 -13.69 6.28 21.92
CA SER A 305 -14.91 5.47 22.06
C SER A 305 -15.58 5.15 20.70
N THR A 306 -15.33 5.93 19.65
CA THR A 306 -15.68 5.63 18.27
C THR A 306 -14.43 5.18 17.52
N GLU A 307 -14.58 4.24 16.57
CA GLU A 307 -13.44 3.82 15.75
C GLU A 307 -13.06 4.92 14.78
N LEU A 308 -11.79 5.32 14.85
CA LEU A 308 -11.24 6.35 13.95
C LEU A 308 -10.72 5.72 12.66
N PRO A 309 -10.76 6.46 11.54
CA PRO A 309 -10.08 6.04 10.31
C PRO A 309 -8.58 5.85 10.52
N VAL A 310 -8.03 4.75 9.98
CA VAL A 310 -6.60 4.41 10.14
C VAL A 310 -5.69 5.45 9.48
N SER A 311 -6.16 6.08 8.39
CA SER A 311 -5.39 7.12 7.69
C SER A 311 -5.06 8.34 8.55
N ILE A 312 -5.83 8.65 9.59
CA ILE A 312 -5.50 9.72 10.55
C ILE A 312 -4.15 9.42 11.20
N PHE A 313 -3.95 8.20 11.71
CA PHE A 313 -2.71 7.81 12.39
C PHE A 313 -1.53 7.70 11.44
N THR A 314 -1.76 7.15 10.23
CA THR A 314 -0.69 7.09 9.23
C THR A 314 -0.29 8.49 8.75
N SER A 315 -1.22 9.44 8.69
CA SER A 315 -0.94 10.83 8.33
C SER A 315 -0.22 11.61 9.43
N ILE A 316 -0.61 11.40 10.69
CA ILE A 316 0.07 12.03 11.85
C ILE A 316 1.55 11.62 11.92
N VAL A 317 1.88 10.39 11.55
CA VAL A 317 3.27 9.92 11.46
C VAL A 317 3.92 10.37 10.15
N GLY A 318 3.17 10.31 9.05
CA GLY A 318 3.67 10.52 7.70
C GLY A 318 4.03 11.96 7.39
N ALA A 319 3.17 12.90 7.73
CA ALA A 319 3.39 14.30 7.38
C ALA A 319 4.60 14.91 8.10
N PRO A 320 4.81 14.75 9.43
CA PRO A 320 6.03 15.23 10.10
C PRO A 320 7.30 14.55 9.54
N PHE A 321 7.23 13.27 9.21
CA PHE A 321 8.36 12.58 8.62
C PHE A 321 8.74 13.17 7.25
N LEU A 322 7.77 13.51 6.41
CA LEU A 322 8.03 14.18 5.14
C LEU A 322 8.64 15.58 5.33
N ILE A 323 8.11 16.36 6.28
CA ILE A 323 8.66 17.66 6.63
C ILE A 323 10.13 17.52 7.05
N TYR A 324 10.42 16.56 7.94
CA TYR A 324 11.80 16.26 8.34
C TYR A 324 12.70 15.93 7.15
N LEU A 325 12.21 15.14 6.19
CA LEU A 325 12.97 14.82 4.98
C LEU A 325 13.24 16.03 4.09
N CYS A 326 12.25 16.90 3.93
CA CYS A 326 12.40 18.15 3.15
C CYS A 326 13.47 19.06 3.76
N ILE A 327 13.47 19.21 5.09
CA ILE A 327 14.43 20.06 5.82
C ILE A 327 15.86 19.46 5.74
N ARG A 328 15.99 18.12 5.79
CA ARG A 328 17.30 17.45 5.80
C ARG A 328 17.93 17.29 4.41
N ARG A 329 17.19 17.53 3.33
CA ARG A 329 17.77 17.57 1.98
C ARG A 329 18.76 18.74 1.89
N LYS A 330 20.06 18.43 1.93
CA LYS A 330 21.10 19.40 1.56
C LYS A 330 20.87 19.79 0.09
N PRO A 331 20.94 21.07 -0.26
CA PRO A 331 20.91 21.45 -1.67
C PRO A 331 22.02 20.70 -2.39
N VAL A 332 21.65 20.03 -3.47
CA VAL A 332 22.62 19.47 -4.40
C VAL A 332 23.39 20.67 -4.98
N LYS A 333 24.66 20.81 -4.61
CA LYS A 333 25.57 21.77 -5.21
C LYS A 333 25.92 21.33 -6.61
#